data_81ff6d0a2cdcf5590ebb96321cc4a304
#
_entry.id   81ff6d0a2cdcf5590ebb96321cc4a304
#
_cell.length_a   1.000
_cell.length_b   1.000
_cell.length_c   1.000
_cell.angle_alpha   90.00
_cell.angle_beta   90.00
_cell.angle_gamma   90.00
#
_symmetry.space_group_name_H-M   'P 1'
#
loop_
_entity.id
_entity.type
_entity.pdbx_description
1 polymer ?
#
loop_
_entity_poly.entity_id
_entity_poly.type
_entity_poly.pdbx_seq_one_letter_code
_entity_poly.pdbx_strand_id
1 'polypeptide(L)'
;DSIVGQADIDKVKQKISDLLDQSVVTDNEKRAVMEHQAEFQIIQKGKTWDLSKIDFDKLKEEFKEKEYKNIEIADLRSFIESKLEMMLRDNSTRTDYAQKLQEIIDNYNAGSSSTENYFDDLVNFADNLKDEDERHIREGLSKDELEIFDTLKKDKMTKDEEKRVKLAAKDLLHRLLEEHPRVLVQDWYKDSQSQLQVRGAIENVLDKDLPESYNRIEFKKTCDKVYDLVYEYASKGVKWAA
;
A
#
# COMPACT_ATOMS: atom_id res chain seq x y z
N ASP A 1 23.79 10.33 -13.53
CA ASP A 1 23.38 10.71 -12.16
C ASP A 1 22.02 10.14 -11.75
N SER A 2 21.60 8.95 -12.31
CA SER A 2 20.30 8.32 -12.01
C SER A 2 20.41 6.90 -11.44
N ILE A 3 21.60 6.48 -11.01
CA ILE A 3 21.85 5.07 -10.62
C ILE A 3 21.72 4.84 -9.11
N VAL A 4 21.83 5.88 -8.28
CA VAL A 4 21.81 5.75 -6.82
C VAL A 4 20.38 5.52 -6.27
N GLY A 5 19.37 6.12 -6.90
CA GLY A 5 17.97 5.96 -6.47
C GLY A 5 17.36 4.57 -6.73
N GLN A 6 17.82 3.87 -7.76
CA GLN A 6 17.29 2.55 -8.12
C GLN A 6 17.77 1.45 -7.17
N ALA A 7 19.02 1.51 -6.72
CA ALA A 7 19.60 0.52 -5.81
C ALA A 7 18.98 0.55 -4.39
N ASP A 8 18.53 1.72 -3.93
CA ASP A 8 17.88 1.86 -2.62
C ASP A 8 16.41 1.42 -2.66
N ILE A 9 15.73 1.67 -3.76
CA ILE A 9 14.37 1.16 -4.00
C ILE A 9 14.37 -0.37 -4.07
N ASP A 10 15.37 -0.95 -4.73
CA ASP A 10 15.49 -2.41 -4.82
C ASP A 10 15.82 -3.06 -3.48
N LYS A 11 16.60 -2.40 -2.61
CA LYS A 11 16.83 -2.87 -1.22
C LYS A 11 15.57 -2.79 -0.36
N VAL A 12 14.75 -1.74 -0.51
CA VAL A 12 13.47 -1.62 0.19
C VAL A 12 12.49 -2.68 -0.32
N LYS A 13 12.40 -2.89 -1.62
CA LYS A 13 11.61 -3.97 -2.23
C LYS A 13 12.07 -5.35 -1.77
N GLN A 14 13.38 -5.58 -1.68
CA GLN A 14 13.93 -6.85 -1.22
C GLN A 14 13.66 -7.08 0.27
N LYS A 15 13.78 -6.08 1.13
CA LYS A 15 13.36 -6.16 2.53
C LYS A 15 11.87 -6.45 2.70
N ILE A 16 11.03 -5.80 1.89
CA ILE A 16 9.58 -6.04 1.87
C ILE A 16 9.29 -7.45 1.38
N SER A 17 9.99 -7.94 0.34
CA SER A 17 9.86 -9.31 -0.15
C SER A 17 10.29 -10.34 0.90
N ASP A 18 11.42 -10.11 1.57
CA ASP A 18 11.93 -11.00 2.62
C ASP A 18 10.98 -11.05 3.84
N LEU A 19 10.33 -9.93 4.20
CA LEU A 19 9.32 -9.85 5.25
C LEU A 19 8.02 -10.56 4.84
N LEU A 20 7.59 -10.45 3.60
CA LEU A 20 6.44 -11.18 3.05
C LEU A 20 6.71 -12.68 3.02
N ASP A 21 7.90 -13.11 2.63
CA ASP A 21 8.30 -14.52 2.61
C ASP A 21 8.39 -15.14 4.01
N GLN A 22 8.84 -14.38 5.01
CA GLN A 22 8.84 -14.81 6.41
C GLN A 22 7.42 -14.92 7.00
N SER A 23 6.44 -14.16 6.51
CA SER A 23 5.06 -14.23 6.99
C SER A 23 4.28 -15.44 6.46
N VAL A 24 4.76 -16.10 5.41
CA VAL A 24 4.13 -17.28 4.78
C VAL A 24 4.45 -18.59 5.51
N VAL A 25 5.45 -18.63 6.38
CA VAL A 25 5.97 -19.89 6.98
C VAL A 25 5.24 -20.33 8.24
N THR A 26 4.32 -19.56 8.81
CA THR A 26 3.66 -19.93 10.06
C THR A 26 2.14 -20.04 9.96
N ASP A 27 1.68 -21.29 9.99
CA ASP A 27 0.40 -21.78 10.53
C ASP A 27 -0.88 -21.60 9.70
N ASN A 28 -1.28 -22.72 9.06
CA ASN A 28 -2.61 -22.94 8.46
C ASN A 28 -3.80 -22.83 9.42
N GLU A 29 -3.57 -22.82 10.74
CA GLU A 29 -4.66 -22.72 11.74
C GLU A 29 -5.05 -21.28 12.09
N LYS A 30 -4.24 -20.28 11.75
CA LYS A 30 -4.54 -18.86 12.00
C LYS A 30 -5.30 -18.17 10.87
N ARG A 31 -5.46 -18.82 9.71
CA ARG A 31 -6.20 -18.27 8.57
C ARG A 31 -7.70 -18.05 8.83
N ALA A 32 -8.32 -18.84 9.69
CA ALA A 32 -9.75 -18.75 9.99
C ALA A 32 -10.14 -17.58 10.92
N VAL A 33 -9.18 -16.89 11.52
CA VAL A 33 -9.43 -15.80 12.49
C VAL A 33 -9.24 -14.41 11.88
N MET A 34 -8.70 -14.32 10.66
CA MET A 34 -8.37 -13.04 10.00
C MET A 34 -9.51 -12.42 9.17
N GLU A 35 -10.66 -13.05 9.04
CA GLU A 35 -11.83 -12.52 8.28
C GLU A 35 -12.69 -11.52 9.05
N HIS A 36 -12.40 -11.25 10.31
CA HIS A 36 -13.09 -10.19 11.06
C HIS A 36 -12.11 -9.05 11.29
N GLN A 37 -12.49 -7.85 10.87
CA GLN A 37 -11.92 -6.54 11.18
C GLN A 37 -11.31 -6.49 12.61
N ALA A 38 -10.14 -7.09 12.78
CA ALA A 38 -9.36 -6.90 13.97
C ALA A 38 -8.64 -5.56 13.79
N GLU A 39 -9.12 -4.53 14.48
CA GLU A 39 -8.33 -3.37 14.80
C GLU A 39 -7.02 -3.88 15.40
N PHE A 40 -5.94 -3.87 14.62
CA PHE A 40 -4.64 -4.29 15.11
C PHE A 40 -4.16 -3.29 16.15
N GLN A 41 -4.37 -3.63 17.39
CA GLN A 41 -3.76 -2.93 18.52
C GLN A 41 -2.33 -3.47 18.67
N ILE A 42 -1.35 -2.66 18.33
CA ILE A 42 0.04 -2.99 18.60
C ILE A 42 0.28 -2.78 20.10
N ILE A 43 0.33 -3.86 20.83
CA ILE A 43 0.64 -3.83 22.27
C ILE A 43 2.15 -3.82 22.43
N GLN A 44 2.74 -2.64 22.59
CA GLN A 44 4.10 -2.51 23.10
C GLN A 44 4.04 -2.02 24.54
N LYS A 45 4.44 -2.87 25.49
CA LYS A 45 4.71 -2.57 26.92
C LYS A 45 3.77 -1.52 27.55
N GLY A 46 2.45 -1.71 27.39
CA GLY A 46 1.44 -0.94 28.12
C GLY A 46 0.82 0.26 27.37
N LYS A 47 1.32 0.64 26.20
CA LYS A 47 0.71 1.70 25.38
C LYS A 47 0.13 1.10 24.09
N THR A 48 -1.18 1.21 23.93
CA THR A 48 -1.88 0.79 22.70
C THR A 48 -2.09 2.02 21.83
N TRP A 49 -1.58 1.98 20.60
CA TRP A 49 -1.76 3.04 19.62
C TRP A 49 -2.81 2.65 18.58
N ASP A 50 -3.79 3.52 18.38
CA ASP A 50 -4.80 3.40 17.33
C ASP A 50 -4.77 4.68 16.50
N LEU A 51 -4.32 4.58 15.25
CA LEU A 51 -4.09 5.72 14.36
C LEU A 51 -5.35 6.58 14.20
N SER A 52 -6.54 5.96 14.17
CA SER A 52 -7.81 6.67 13.99
C SER A 52 -8.21 7.53 15.19
N LYS A 53 -7.69 7.20 16.39
CA LYS A 53 -8.04 7.83 17.67
C LYS A 53 -6.95 8.77 18.22
N ILE A 54 -5.81 8.86 17.54
CA ILE A 54 -4.72 9.73 17.99
C ILE A 54 -5.11 11.21 17.78
N ASP A 55 -5.00 11.96 18.88
CA ASP A 55 -4.97 13.41 18.84
C ASP A 55 -3.51 13.86 18.71
N PHE A 56 -3.09 14.20 17.51
CA PHE A 56 -1.70 14.51 17.20
C PHE A 56 -1.23 15.82 17.83
N ASP A 57 -2.12 16.82 17.99
CA ASP A 57 -1.77 18.08 18.64
C ASP A 57 -1.51 17.86 20.13
N LYS A 58 -2.39 17.12 20.80
CA LYS A 58 -2.21 16.74 22.19
C LYS A 58 -0.95 15.89 22.40
N LEU A 59 -0.63 14.98 21.48
CA LEU A 59 0.57 14.17 21.54
C LEU A 59 1.85 15.03 21.51
N LYS A 60 1.88 16.07 20.67
CA LYS A 60 2.99 17.04 20.62
C LYS A 60 3.13 17.85 21.92
N GLU A 61 2.02 18.26 22.50
CA GLU A 61 2.04 18.98 23.78
C GLU A 61 2.54 18.10 24.92
N GLU A 62 2.01 16.89 25.04
CA GLU A 62 2.43 15.94 26.06
C GLU A 62 3.92 15.58 25.95
N PHE A 63 4.46 15.48 24.72
CA PHE A 63 5.88 15.18 24.50
C PHE A 63 6.82 16.24 25.10
N LYS A 64 6.43 17.52 25.06
CA LYS A 64 7.25 18.60 25.61
C LYS A 64 7.51 18.44 27.12
N GLU A 65 6.55 17.85 27.83
CA GLU A 65 6.59 17.65 29.27
C GLU A 65 7.24 16.31 29.70
N LYS A 66 7.56 15.43 28.74
CA LYS A 66 8.13 14.10 29.02
C LYS A 66 9.59 14.17 29.45
N GLU A 67 9.92 13.42 30.49
CA GLU A 67 11.28 13.28 31.02
C GLU A 67 12.14 12.35 30.10
N TYR A 68 11.53 11.28 29.55
CA TYR A 68 12.23 10.28 28.75
C TYR A 68 11.85 10.35 27.26
N LYS A 69 12.18 11.46 26.62
CA LYS A 69 11.84 11.74 25.22
C LYS A 69 12.27 10.66 24.24
N ASN A 70 13.43 10.04 24.44
CA ASN A 70 13.92 8.98 23.54
C ASN A 70 13.06 7.72 23.55
N ILE A 71 12.40 7.42 24.68
CA ILE A 71 11.48 6.27 24.76
C ILE A 71 10.21 6.56 23.98
N GLU A 72 9.64 7.74 24.14
CA GLU A 72 8.43 8.14 23.41
C GLU A 72 8.68 8.17 21.88
N ILE A 73 9.86 8.62 21.45
CA ILE A 73 10.27 8.60 20.04
C ILE A 73 10.37 7.15 19.52
N ALA A 74 11.01 6.27 20.28
CA ALA A 74 11.18 4.88 19.89
C ALA A 74 9.83 4.15 19.77
N ASP A 75 8.91 4.42 20.71
CA ASP A 75 7.57 3.83 20.70
C ASP A 75 6.75 4.35 19.51
N LEU A 76 6.75 5.66 19.25
CA LEU A 76 6.06 6.25 18.10
C LEU A 76 6.63 5.76 16.76
N ARG A 77 7.95 5.72 16.64
CA ARG A 77 8.61 5.22 15.44
C ARG A 77 8.25 3.77 15.15
N SER A 78 8.32 2.90 16.15
CA SER A 78 7.98 1.48 16.02
C SER A 78 6.52 1.28 15.61
N PHE A 79 5.61 2.10 16.16
CA PHE A 79 4.21 2.10 15.75
C PHE A 79 4.04 2.50 14.28
N ILE A 80 4.70 3.60 13.85
CA ILE A 80 4.66 4.08 12.47
C ILE A 80 5.20 3.03 11.49
N GLU A 81 6.36 2.41 11.82
CA GLU A 81 6.97 1.37 10.99
C GLU A 81 6.02 0.17 10.81
N SER A 82 5.41 -0.30 11.90
CA SER A 82 4.45 -1.41 11.85
C SER A 82 3.17 -1.07 11.07
N LYS A 83 2.65 0.15 11.24
CA LYS A 83 1.46 0.60 10.48
C LYS A 83 1.76 0.73 9.01
N LEU A 84 2.90 1.32 8.65
CA LEU A 84 3.33 1.46 7.27
C LEU A 84 3.53 0.11 6.59
N GLU A 85 4.10 -0.87 7.30
CA GLU A 85 4.25 -2.25 6.79
C GLU A 85 2.89 -2.86 6.44
N MET A 86 1.89 -2.72 7.31
CA MET A 86 0.53 -3.20 7.00
C MET A 86 -0.07 -2.49 5.79
N MET A 87 0.10 -1.15 5.71
CA MET A 87 -0.41 -0.37 4.58
C MET A 87 0.26 -0.73 3.25
N LEU A 88 1.53 -1.11 3.26
CA LEU A 88 2.26 -1.58 2.07
C LEU A 88 1.82 -2.98 1.64
N ARG A 89 1.41 -3.84 2.57
CA ARG A 89 0.79 -5.13 2.24
C ARG A 89 -0.59 -4.97 1.60
N ASP A 90 -1.37 -4.00 2.09
CA ASP A 90 -2.70 -3.69 1.56
C ASP A 90 -2.64 -3.03 0.19
N ASN A 91 -1.62 -2.19 -0.04
CA ASN A 91 -1.43 -1.45 -1.30
C ASN A 91 0.06 -1.20 -1.55
N SER A 92 0.64 -1.96 -2.46
CA SER A 92 2.07 -1.91 -2.81
C SER A 92 2.50 -0.62 -3.51
N THR A 93 1.57 0.20 -3.97
CA THR A 93 1.89 1.49 -4.63
C THR A 93 2.37 2.56 -3.64
N ARG A 94 2.22 2.34 -2.32
CA ARG A 94 2.55 3.29 -1.24
C ARG A 94 4.04 3.34 -0.88
N THR A 95 4.93 2.93 -1.76
CA THR A 95 6.39 2.89 -1.52
C THR A 95 7.01 4.25 -1.23
N ASP A 96 6.41 5.35 -1.69
CA ASP A 96 6.85 6.71 -1.42
C ASP A 96 6.77 7.08 0.08
N TYR A 97 5.84 6.48 0.83
CA TYR A 97 5.75 6.66 2.28
C TYR A 97 6.94 6.00 3.00
N ALA A 98 7.39 4.82 2.55
CA ALA A 98 8.58 4.19 3.12
C ALA A 98 9.83 5.04 2.88
N GLN A 99 9.96 5.63 1.70
CA GLN A 99 11.06 6.53 1.38
C GLN A 99 11.03 7.79 2.26
N LYS A 100 9.87 8.42 2.42
CA LYS A 100 9.72 9.60 3.28
C LYS A 100 10.06 9.32 4.74
N LEU A 101 9.63 8.18 5.29
CA LEU A 101 9.98 7.78 6.64
C LEU A 101 11.51 7.60 6.78
N GLN A 102 12.13 6.96 5.80
CA GLN A 102 13.59 6.77 5.80
C GLN A 102 14.32 8.12 5.76
N GLU A 103 13.88 9.08 4.95
CA GLU A 103 14.46 10.43 4.90
C GLU A 103 14.36 11.17 6.25
N ILE A 104 13.24 11.05 6.96
CA ILE A 104 13.06 11.62 8.31
C ILE A 104 14.08 11.02 9.29
N ILE A 105 14.23 9.68 9.26
CA ILE A 105 15.17 8.94 10.11
C ILE A 105 16.63 9.32 9.79
N ASP A 106 16.97 9.38 8.52
CA ASP A 106 18.34 9.69 8.07
C ASP A 106 18.73 11.12 8.42
N ASN A 107 17.84 12.09 8.30
CA ASN A 107 18.06 13.48 8.71
C ASN A 107 18.34 13.60 10.21
N TYR A 108 17.64 12.86 11.04
CA TYR A 108 17.89 12.81 12.48
C TYR A 108 19.25 12.17 12.80
N ASN A 109 19.54 11.02 12.19
CA ASN A 109 20.80 10.30 12.39
C ASN A 109 22.04 11.09 11.90
N ALA A 110 21.87 11.91 10.88
CA ALA A 110 22.92 12.81 10.39
C ALA A 110 23.11 14.06 11.27
N GLY A 111 22.33 14.23 12.34
CA GLY A 111 22.37 15.40 13.22
C GLY A 111 21.78 16.66 12.59
N SER A 112 21.03 16.53 11.51
CA SER A 112 20.40 17.67 10.81
C SER A 112 19.07 18.11 11.45
N SER A 113 18.55 17.33 12.40
CA SER A 113 17.29 17.60 13.11
C SER A 113 17.47 17.47 14.62
N SER A 114 16.82 18.35 15.38
CA SER A 114 16.77 18.22 16.85
C SER A 114 15.82 17.09 17.27
N THR A 115 15.91 16.65 18.52
CA THR A 115 15.02 15.61 19.09
C THR A 115 13.56 16.05 19.00
N GLU A 116 13.26 17.31 19.27
CA GLU A 116 11.91 17.88 19.18
C GLU A 116 11.40 17.90 17.74
N ASN A 117 12.21 18.39 16.80
CA ASN A 117 11.84 18.42 15.38
C ASN A 117 11.64 17.01 14.82
N TYR A 118 12.50 16.06 15.20
CA TYR A 118 12.34 14.67 14.78
C TYR A 118 11.03 14.06 15.26
N PHE A 119 10.65 14.34 16.51
CA PHE A 119 9.36 13.90 17.04
C PHE A 119 8.20 14.54 16.27
N ASP A 120 8.26 15.85 16.03
CA ASP A 120 7.23 16.57 15.25
C ASP A 120 7.13 16.03 13.81
N ASP A 121 8.24 15.68 13.17
CA ASP A 121 8.26 15.07 11.83
C ASP A 121 7.61 13.69 11.84
N LEU A 122 7.87 12.86 12.86
CA LEU A 122 7.22 11.56 13.02
C LEU A 122 5.70 11.69 13.27
N VAL A 123 5.28 12.66 14.09
CA VAL A 123 3.86 12.92 14.34
C VAL A 123 3.15 13.39 13.07
N ASN A 124 3.74 14.32 12.32
CA ASN A 124 3.20 14.78 11.04
C ASN A 124 3.14 13.64 10.02
N PHE A 125 4.13 12.77 10.01
CA PHE A 125 4.13 11.60 9.15
C PHE A 125 3.01 10.61 9.52
N ALA A 126 2.77 10.37 10.82
CA ALA A 126 1.68 9.53 11.29
C ALA A 126 0.30 10.10 10.93
N ASP A 127 0.11 11.41 10.99
CA ASP A 127 -1.10 12.08 10.54
C ASP A 127 -1.34 11.89 9.03
N ASN A 128 -0.29 12.05 8.22
CA ASN A 128 -0.34 11.75 6.79
C ASN A 128 -0.68 10.28 6.49
N LEU A 129 -0.18 9.32 7.30
CA LEU A 129 -0.54 7.91 7.16
C LEU A 129 -2.02 7.66 7.48
N LYS A 130 -2.58 8.37 8.48
CA LYS A 130 -4.01 8.30 8.79
C LYS A 130 -4.84 8.76 7.60
N ASP A 131 -4.50 9.92 7.05
CA ASP A 131 -5.17 10.45 5.88
C ASP A 131 -5.12 9.50 4.68
N GLU A 132 -3.99 8.87 4.45
CA GLU A 132 -3.82 7.89 3.37
C GLU A 132 -4.57 6.58 3.65
N ASP A 133 -4.62 6.10 4.88
CA ASP A 133 -5.38 4.89 5.24
C ASP A 133 -6.89 5.07 4.98
N GLU A 134 -7.40 6.28 5.22
CA GLU A 134 -8.80 6.65 4.99
C GLU A 134 -9.08 7.11 3.54
N ARG A 135 -8.07 7.24 2.68
CA ARG A 135 -8.23 7.78 1.32
C ARG A 135 -9.23 6.97 0.49
N HIS A 136 -9.27 5.66 0.62
CA HIS A 136 -10.21 4.81 -0.09
C HIS A 136 -11.67 5.19 0.20
N ILE A 137 -12.02 5.57 1.42
CA ILE A 137 -13.36 6.02 1.80
C ILE A 137 -13.70 7.34 1.11
N ARG A 138 -12.77 8.31 1.15
CA ARG A 138 -12.95 9.63 0.51
C ARG A 138 -13.08 9.52 -1.01
N GLU A 139 -12.38 8.56 -1.61
CA GLU A 139 -12.41 8.30 -3.05
C GLU A 139 -13.62 7.46 -3.47
N GLY A 140 -14.39 6.90 -2.52
CA GLY A 140 -15.52 6.01 -2.78
C GLY A 140 -15.11 4.69 -3.43
N LEU A 141 -13.94 4.18 -3.04
CA LEU A 141 -13.32 2.94 -3.51
C LEU A 141 -13.16 1.96 -2.35
N SER A 142 -13.13 0.67 -2.65
CA SER A 142 -12.56 -0.32 -1.72
C SER A 142 -11.02 -0.19 -1.68
N LYS A 143 -10.36 -0.85 -0.74
CA LYS A 143 -8.89 -0.84 -0.65
C LYS A 143 -8.25 -1.43 -1.92
N ASP A 144 -8.83 -2.52 -2.45
CA ASP A 144 -8.34 -3.16 -3.66
C ASP A 144 -8.60 -2.33 -4.91
N GLU A 145 -9.78 -1.70 -5.01
CA GLU A 145 -10.07 -0.75 -6.10
C GLU A 145 -9.15 0.46 -6.07
N LEU A 146 -8.78 0.94 -4.87
CA LEU A 146 -7.82 2.03 -4.71
C LEU A 146 -6.44 1.64 -5.22
N GLU A 147 -5.96 0.44 -4.93
CA GLU A 147 -4.66 -0.03 -5.42
C GLU A 147 -4.64 -0.16 -6.95
N ILE A 148 -5.70 -0.71 -7.54
CA ILE A 148 -5.82 -0.75 -9.00
C ILE A 148 -5.89 0.68 -9.57
N PHE A 149 -6.68 1.57 -8.97
CA PHE A 149 -6.75 2.98 -9.39
C PHE A 149 -5.38 3.66 -9.35
N ASP A 150 -4.61 3.48 -8.27
CA ASP A 150 -3.25 4.03 -8.14
C ASP A 150 -2.29 3.47 -9.20
N THR A 151 -2.45 2.19 -9.56
CA THR A 151 -1.68 1.55 -10.62
C THR A 151 -2.03 2.09 -12.01
N LEU A 152 -3.30 2.41 -12.23
CA LEU A 152 -3.79 2.98 -13.48
C LEU A 152 -3.47 4.46 -13.63
N LYS A 153 -3.41 5.21 -12.54
CA LYS A 153 -3.30 6.66 -12.50
C LYS A 153 -2.06 7.18 -13.22
N LYS A 154 -2.21 8.34 -13.90
CA LYS A 154 -1.10 9.13 -14.48
C LYS A 154 -0.85 10.39 -13.65
N ASP A 155 0.36 10.96 -13.75
CA ASP A 155 0.76 12.16 -13.02
C ASP A 155 -0.11 13.39 -13.31
N LYS A 156 -0.63 13.48 -14.54
CA LYS A 156 -1.49 14.59 -14.96
C LYS A 156 -2.77 14.06 -15.57
N MET A 157 -3.86 14.25 -14.84
CA MET A 157 -5.20 13.87 -15.26
C MET A 157 -6.18 15.00 -14.99
N THR A 158 -7.17 15.14 -15.87
CA THR A 158 -8.34 15.97 -15.60
C THR A 158 -9.26 15.28 -14.60
N LYS A 159 -10.15 16.02 -13.95
CA LYS A 159 -11.13 15.45 -13.01
C LYS A 159 -12.05 14.41 -13.67
N ASP A 160 -12.36 14.58 -14.97
CA ASP A 160 -13.21 13.64 -15.68
C ASP A 160 -12.45 12.36 -16.06
N GLU A 161 -11.18 12.47 -16.42
CA GLU A 161 -10.31 11.31 -16.62
C GLU A 161 -10.13 10.53 -15.31
N GLU A 162 -9.92 11.21 -14.20
CA GLU A 162 -9.81 10.59 -12.89
C GLU A 162 -11.06 9.78 -12.53
N LYS A 163 -12.26 10.34 -12.78
CA LYS A 163 -13.52 9.60 -12.57
C LYS A 163 -13.61 8.35 -13.46
N ARG A 164 -13.21 8.48 -14.73
CA ARG A 164 -13.20 7.31 -15.64
C ARG A 164 -12.23 6.24 -15.19
N VAL A 165 -11.02 6.62 -14.74
CA VAL A 165 -10.02 5.68 -14.24
C VAL A 165 -10.49 4.99 -12.94
N LYS A 166 -11.22 5.70 -12.05
CA LYS A 166 -11.86 5.08 -10.87
C LYS A 166 -12.91 4.05 -11.27
N LEU A 167 -13.73 4.35 -12.29
CA LEU A 167 -14.70 3.39 -12.82
C LEU A 167 -14.00 2.20 -13.45
N ALA A 168 -12.94 2.42 -14.24
CA ALA A 168 -12.16 1.35 -14.83
C ALA A 168 -11.55 0.41 -13.76
N ALA A 169 -11.10 0.95 -12.62
CA ALA A 169 -10.61 0.14 -11.50
C ALA A 169 -11.71 -0.75 -10.89
N LYS A 170 -12.92 -0.20 -10.71
CA LYS A 170 -14.09 -0.96 -10.21
C LYS A 170 -14.51 -2.04 -11.19
N ASP A 171 -14.70 -1.68 -12.45
CA ASP A 171 -15.15 -2.60 -13.48
C ASP A 171 -14.13 -3.72 -13.71
N LEU A 172 -12.84 -3.41 -13.58
CA LEU A 172 -11.78 -4.42 -13.68
C LEU A 172 -11.86 -5.45 -12.54
N LEU A 173 -11.94 -5.01 -11.29
CA LEU A 173 -12.06 -5.94 -10.16
C LEU A 173 -13.35 -6.74 -10.21
N HIS A 174 -14.48 -6.11 -10.54
CA HIS A 174 -15.73 -6.80 -10.75
C HIS A 174 -15.61 -7.88 -11.84
N ARG A 175 -14.99 -7.56 -12.99
CA ARG A 175 -14.75 -8.53 -14.08
C ARG A 175 -13.87 -9.70 -13.65
N LEU A 176 -12.83 -9.42 -12.87
CA LEU A 176 -11.88 -10.45 -12.46
C LEU A 176 -12.44 -11.38 -11.38
N LEU A 177 -13.20 -10.85 -10.42
CA LEU A 177 -13.58 -11.54 -9.19
C LEU A 177 -15.04 -12.04 -9.18
N GLU A 178 -15.97 -11.29 -9.75
CA GLU A 178 -17.40 -11.47 -9.54
C GLU A 178 -18.15 -11.98 -10.79
N GLU A 179 -17.73 -11.58 -12.00
CA GLU A 179 -18.41 -12.00 -13.22
C GLU A 179 -18.22 -13.48 -13.56
N HIS A 180 -19.26 -14.08 -14.16
CA HIS A 180 -19.21 -15.44 -14.70
C HIS A 180 -19.14 -15.44 -16.24
N PRO A 181 -18.29 -16.31 -16.85
CA PRO A 181 -17.38 -17.27 -16.20
C PRO A 181 -16.25 -16.53 -15.47
N ARG A 182 -15.86 -17.09 -14.32
CA ARG A 182 -14.76 -16.49 -13.52
C ARG A 182 -13.48 -16.43 -14.32
N VAL A 183 -12.81 -15.29 -14.26
CA VAL A 183 -11.50 -15.06 -14.89
C VAL A 183 -10.39 -15.58 -13.99
N LEU A 184 -10.43 -15.20 -12.71
CA LEU A 184 -9.51 -15.75 -11.71
C LEU A 184 -10.05 -17.08 -11.23
N VAL A 185 -9.54 -18.17 -11.79
CA VAL A 185 -9.80 -19.54 -11.33
C VAL A 185 -8.72 -19.97 -10.35
N GLN A 186 -8.96 -21.02 -9.57
CA GLN A 186 -7.98 -21.53 -8.61
C GLN A 186 -6.63 -21.81 -9.29
N ASP A 187 -5.56 -21.33 -8.70
CA ASP A 187 -4.18 -21.51 -9.20
C ASP A 187 -3.94 -20.99 -10.63
N TRP A 188 -4.75 -20.03 -11.11
CA TRP A 188 -4.67 -19.48 -12.46
C TRP A 188 -3.25 -19.04 -12.87
N TYR A 189 -2.47 -18.57 -11.92
CA TYR A 189 -1.08 -18.09 -12.11
C TYR A 189 -0.10 -19.23 -12.42
N LYS A 190 -0.48 -20.49 -12.23
CA LYS A 190 0.35 -21.68 -12.57
C LYS A 190 0.09 -22.21 -13.97
N ASP A 191 -1.00 -21.82 -14.62
CA ASP A 191 -1.42 -22.31 -15.93
C ASP A 191 -1.34 -21.21 -17.00
N SER A 192 -0.58 -21.47 -18.07
CA SER A 192 -0.35 -20.48 -19.13
C SER A 192 -1.63 -20.06 -19.86
N GLN A 193 -2.61 -20.95 -20.01
CA GLN A 193 -3.87 -20.61 -20.67
C GLN A 193 -4.71 -19.69 -19.80
N SER A 194 -4.80 -19.98 -18.51
CA SER A 194 -5.48 -19.12 -17.52
C SER A 194 -4.81 -17.76 -17.39
N GLN A 195 -3.48 -17.72 -17.42
CA GLN A 195 -2.72 -16.45 -17.44
C GLN A 195 -3.08 -15.60 -18.67
N LEU A 196 -3.19 -16.20 -19.86
CA LEU A 196 -3.61 -15.49 -21.07
C LEU A 196 -5.04 -14.97 -20.98
N GLN A 197 -5.95 -15.74 -20.36
CA GLN A 197 -7.34 -15.29 -20.12
C GLN A 197 -7.40 -14.09 -19.18
N VAL A 198 -6.62 -14.12 -18.09
CA VAL A 198 -6.53 -12.99 -17.16
C VAL A 198 -5.98 -11.73 -17.85
N ARG A 199 -4.90 -11.89 -18.62
CA ARG A 199 -4.30 -10.79 -19.40
C ARG A 199 -5.31 -10.22 -20.41
N GLY A 200 -5.99 -11.07 -21.14
CA GLY A 200 -7.03 -10.65 -22.10
C GLY A 200 -8.21 -9.95 -21.44
N ALA A 201 -8.64 -10.41 -20.26
CA ALA A 201 -9.70 -9.75 -19.50
C ALA A 201 -9.28 -8.34 -19.04
N ILE A 202 -8.06 -8.18 -18.54
CA ILE A 202 -7.50 -6.88 -18.16
C ILE A 202 -7.46 -5.94 -19.38
N GLU A 203 -6.90 -6.39 -20.50
CA GLU A 203 -6.82 -5.60 -21.72
C GLU A 203 -8.20 -5.17 -22.23
N ASN A 204 -9.18 -6.07 -22.26
CA ASN A 204 -10.53 -5.78 -22.74
C ASN A 204 -11.27 -4.74 -21.88
N VAL A 205 -11.15 -4.83 -20.55
CA VAL A 205 -11.78 -3.85 -19.65
C VAL A 205 -11.10 -2.49 -19.79
N LEU A 206 -9.78 -2.47 -19.77
CA LEU A 206 -9.04 -1.21 -19.85
C LEU A 206 -9.15 -0.52 -21.21
N ASP A 207 -9.25 -1.28 -22.31
CA ASP A 207 -9.49 -0.72 -23.64
C ASP A 207 -10.84 0.01 -23.74
N LYS A 208 -11.87 -0.55 -23.09
CA LYS A 208 -13.19 0.04 -23.05
C LYS A 208 -13.30 1.26 -22.13
N ASP A 209 -12.67 1.20 -20.95
CA ASP A 209 -13.00 2.09 -19.83
C ASP A 209 -11.97 3.18 -19.58
N LEU A 210 -10.70 2.99 -20.02
CA LEU A 210 -9.69 4.04 -19.89
C LEU A 210 -9.97 5.24 -20.80
N PRO A 211 -9.58 6.46 -20.38
CA PRO A 211 -9.64 7.65 -21.23
C PRO A 211 -8.79 7.53 -22.50
N GLU A 212 -9.23 8.17 -23.59
CA GLU A 212 -8.48 8.23 -24.86
C GLU A 212 -7.08 8.89 -24.74
N SER A 213 -6.83 9.61 -23.65
CA SER A 213 -5.53 10.18 -23.34
C SER A 213 -4.44 9.14 -23.04
N TYR A 214 -4.81 7.87 -22.83
CA TYR A 214 -3.86 6.76 -22.76
C TYR A 214 -3.46 6.35 -24.17
N ASN A 215 -2.31 6.85 -24.64
CA ASN A 215 -1.77 6.43 -25.93
C ASN A 215 -1.42 4.93 -25.91
N ARG A 216 -1.20 4.33 -27.07
CA ARG A 216 -0.98 2.88 -27.22
C ARG A 216 0.17 2.34 -26.35
N ILE A 217 1.23 3.12 -26.17
CA ILE A 217 2.40 2.71 -25.35
C ILE A 217 2.04 2.74 -23.88
N GLU A 218 1.40 3.81 -23.42
CA GLU A 218 0.92 3.96 -22.04
C GLU A 218 -0.12 2.91 -21.71
N PHE A 219 -1.08 2.66 -22.59
CA PHE A 219 -2.10 1.62 -22.44
C PHE A 219 -1.45 0.25 -22.20
N LYS A 220 -0.53 -0.17 -23.09
CA LYS A 220 0.15 -1.46 -22.95
C LYS A 220 0.93 -1.55 -21.64
N LYS A 221 1.70 -0.50 -21.31
CA LYS A 221 2.45 -0.44 -20.03
C LYS A 221 1.54 -0.52 -18.83
N THR A 222 0.37 0.09 -18.89
CA THR A 222 -0.61 0.06 -17.81
C THR A 222 -1.24 -1.33 -17.66
N CYS A 223 -1.61 -1.99 -18.76
CA CYS A 223 -2.09 -3.38 -18.76
C CYS A 223 -1.04 -4.33 -18.16
N ASP A 224 0.23 -4.19 -18.58
CA ASP A 224 1.31 -5.00 -18.04
C ASP A 224 1.50 -4.78 -16.53
N LYS A 225 1.50 -3.54 -16.06
CA LYS A 225 1.60 -3.23 -14.61
C LYS A 225 0.47 -3.86 -13.79
N VAL A 226 -0.76 -3.75 -14.28
CA VAL A 226 -1.92 -4.35 -13.59
C VAL A 226 -1.82 -5.86 -13.58
N TYR A 227 -1.45 -6.47 -14.72
CA TYR A 227 -1.25 -7.91 -14.78
C TYR A 227 -0.16 -8.38 -13.81
N ASP A 228 0.98 -7.71 -13.80
CA ASP A 228 2.11 -8.04 -12.91
C ASP A 228 1.70 -7.92 -11.44
N LEU A 229 0.93 -6.89 -11.08
CA LEU A 229 0.39 -6.70 -9.73
C LEU A 229 -0.51 -7.88 -9.33
N VAL A 230 -1.49 -8.22 -10.16
CA VAL A 230 -2.46 -9.31 -9.88
C VAL A 230 -1.74 -10.66 -9.82
N TYR A 231 -0.78 -10.89 -10.72
CA TYR A 231 0.03 -12.11 -10.75
C TYR A 231 0.92 -12.24 -9.52
N GLU A 232 1.59 -11.16 -9.12
CA GLU A 232 2.48 -11.17 -7.95
C GLU A 232 1.71 -11.51 -6.67
N TYR A 233 0.57 -10.89 -6.45
CA TYR A 233 -0.26 -11.17 -5.28
C TYR A 233 -0.82 -12.60 -5.29
N ALA A 234 -1.30 -13.07 -6.44
CA ALA A 234 -1.81 -14.43 -6.57
C ALA A 234 -0.72 -15.47 -6.32
N SER A 235 0.47 -15.29 -6.92
CA SER A 235 1.59 -16.22 -6.80
C SER A 235 2.15 -16.28 -5.37
N LYS A 236 2.07 -15.20 -4.61
CA LYS A 236 2.46 -15.12 -3.20
C LYS A 236 1.34 -15.53 -2.23
N GLY A 237 0.15 -15.84 -2.73
CA GLY A 237 -1.01 -16.21 -1.92
C GLY A 237 -1.54 -15.08 -1.02
N VAL A 238 -1.29 -13.82 -1.38
CA VAL A 238 -1.72 -12.64 -0.61
C VAL A 238 -3.17 -12.28 -0.93
N LYS A 239 -3.48 -12.08 -2.21
CA LYS A 239 -4.83 -11.83 -2.73
C LYS A 239 -4.96 -12.41 -4.14
N TRP A 240 -6.20 -12.54 -4.61
CA TRP A 240 -6.56 -12.90 -6.00
C TRP A 240 -6.00 -14.24 -6.51
N ALA A 241 -5.67 -15.13 -5.59
CA ALA A 241 -5.23 -16.50 -5.93
C ALA A 241 -6.41 -17.42 -6.31
N ALA A 242 -7.66 -16.93 -6.11
CA ALA A 242 -8.98 -17.53 -6.26
C ALA A 242 -9.30 -18.66 -5.28
#